data_b5fbe262f045ea448f831c76735c8e6e
#
_entry.id   b5fbe262f045ea448f831c76735c8e6e
#
_cell.length_a   1.000
_cell.length_b   1.000
_cell.length_c   1.000
_cell.angle_alpha   90.00
_cell.angle_beta   90.00
_cell.angle_gamma   90.00
#
_symmetry.space_group_name_H-M   'P 1'
#
loop_
_entity.id
_entity.type
_entity.pdbx_description
1 polymer ?
#
loop_
_entity_poly.entity_id
_entity_poly.type
_entity_poly.pdbx_seq_one_letter_code
_entity_poly.pdbx_strand_id
1 'polypeptide(L)'
;MIRLGLTGGIGMGKSTAAELLAKHGAKISDSDVIARELAEPGQPALQAIAEAFGNEVLRADGSLDRGRVAELVFGDDEARRTLEDILHPRIRATWLGNLDRWAGEGVALGVAV
;
A
#
# COMPACT_ATOMS: atom_id res chain seq x y z
N MET A 1 15.13 -17.42 1.93
CA MET A 1 13.89 -16.92 2.57
C MET A 1 12.66 -17.42 1.80
N ILE A 2 11.67 -17.90 2.52
CA ILE A 2 10.38 -18.24 1.91
C ILE A 2 9.58 -16.96 1.76
N ARG A 3 8.98 -16.76 0.60
CA ARG A 3 8.15 -15.57 0.30
C ARG A 3 6.71 -16.02 0.12
N LEU A 4 5.80 -15.44 0.92
CA LEU A 4 4.38 -15.80 0.92
C LEU A 4 3.54 -14.56 0.62
N GLY A 5 2.64 -14.67 -0.36
CA GLY A 5 1.65 -13.65 -0.64
C GLY A 5 0.31 -14.03 -0.01
N LEU A 6 -0.29 -13.10 0.74
CA LEU A 6 -1.64 -13.25 1.26
C LEU A 6 -2.58 -12.30 0.51
N THR A 7 -3.63 -12.86 -0.09
CA THR A 7 -4.64 -12.09 -0.81
C THR A 7 -6.02 -12.34 -0.21
N GLY A 8 -6.93 -11.43 -0.45
CA GLY A 8 -8.30 -11.54 0.02
C GLY A 8 -8.91 -10.18 0.29
N GLY A 9 -10.22 -10.15 0.36
CA GLY A 9 -10.97 -8.96 0.68
C GLY A 9 -11.06 -8.71 2.18
N ILE A 10 -11.70 -7.62 2.54
CA ILE A 10 -12.01 -7.28 3.94
C ILE A 10 -12.84 -8.41 4.55
N GLY A 11 -12.46 -8.83 5.75
CA GLY A 11 -13.17 -9.89 6.49
C GLY A 11 -12.75 -11.30 6.14
N MET A 12 -11.76 -11.50 5.28
CA MET A 12 -11.28 -12.82 4.86
C MET A 12 -10.21 -13.41 5.79
N GLY A 13 -9.98 -12.82 6.94
CA GLY A 13 -9.00 -13.32 7.91
C GLY A 13 -7.54 -13.05 7.55
N LYS A 14 -7.27 -12.24 6.53
CA LYS A 14 -5.93 -11.92 6.06
C LYS A 14 -5.06 -11.30 7.16
N SER A 15 -5.59 -10.33 7.89
CA SER A 15 -4.86 -9.67 8.98
C SER A 15 -4.55 -10.61 10.13
N THR A 16 -5.47 -11.51 10.47
CA THR A 16 -5.27 -12.51 11.52
C THR A 16 -4.17 -13.49 11.14
N ALA A 17 -4.17 -13.95 9.89
CA ALA A 17 -3.12 -14.85 9.40
C ALA A 17 -1.75 -14.17 9.43
N ALA A 18 -1.65 -12.90 9.01
CA ALA A 18 -0.41 -12.14 9.04
C ALA A 18 0.09 -11.96 10.48
N GLU A 19 -0.79 -11.64 11.44
CA GLU A 19 -0.43 -11.49 12.85
C GLU A 19 0.13 -12.81 13.43
N LEU A 20 -0.49 -13.93 13.13
CA LEU A 20 0.00 -15.24 13.56
C LEU A 20 1.39 -15.55 13.02
N LEU A 21 1.62 -15.28 11.75
CA LEU A 21 2.92 -15.48 11.12
C LEU A 21 3.98 -14.56 11.73
N ALA A 22 3.63 -13.31 12.03
CA ALA A 22 4.56 -12.37 12.66
C ALA A 22 4.99 -12.85 14.06
N LYS A 23 4.08 -13.44 14.83
CA LYS A 23 4.41 -14.02 16.14
C LYS A 23 5.43 -15.16 16.04
N HIS A 24 5.51 -15.80 14.89
CA HIS A 24 6.46 -16.88 14.63
C HIS A 24 7.74 -16.40 13.92
N GLY A 25 7.98 -15.09 13.92
CA GLY A 25 9.21 -14.52 13.40
C GLY A 25 9.17 -14.09 11.93
N ALA A 26 8.01 -14.14 11.29
CA ALA A 26 7.87 -13.66 9.92
C ALA A 26 7.90 -12.13 9.89
N LYS A 27 8.45 -11.58 8.81
CA LYS A 27 8.37 -10.15 8.50
C LYS A 27 7.20 -9.90 7.56
N ILE A 28 6.42 -8.86 7.84
CA ILE A 28 5.20 -8.55 7.11
C ILE A 28 5.38 -7.27 6.31
N SER A 29 5.05 -7.32 5.01
CA SER A 29 4.93 -6.15 4.15
C SER A 29 3.45 -5.95 3.83
N ASP A 30 2.84 -4.95 4.46
CA ASP A 30 1.42 -4.65 4.31
C ASP A 30 1.23 -3.57 3.24
N SER A 31 0.50 -3.90 2.17
CA SER A 31 0.28 -2.97 1.06
C SER A 31 -0.56 -1.76 1.46
N ASP A 32 -1.46 -1.87 2.43
CA ASP A 32 -2.22 -0.72 2.92
C ASP A 32 -1.31 0.27 3.65
N VAL A 33 -0.40 -0.23 4.47
CA VAL A 33 0.61 0.60 5.14
C VAL A 33 1.53 1.26 4.12
N ILE A 34 2.00 0.51 3.13
CA ILE A 34 2.85 1.03 2.05
C ILE A 34 2.12 2.15 1.30
N ALA A 35 0.86 1.94 0.93
CA ALA A 35 0.07 2.94 0.21
C ALA A 35 -0.06 4.24 1.01
N ARG A 36 -0.25 4.14 2.32
CA ARG A 36 -0.30 5.32 3.21
C ARG A 36 1.02 6.06 3.26
N GLU A 37 2.12 5.34 3.39
CA GLU A 37 3.46 5.94 3.42
C GLU A 37 3.82 6.62 2.10
N LEU A 38 3.46 6.01 0.97
CA LEU A 38 3.70 6.57 -0.36
C LEU A 38 2.91 7.86 -0.60
N ALA A 39 1.77 8.03 0.06
CA ALA A 39 0.91 9.19 -0.08
C ALA A 39 1.15 10.27 1.00
N GLU A 40 2.23 10.16 1.78
CA GLU A 40 2.60 11.20 2.74
C GLU A 40 3.07 12.49 2.05
N PRO A 41 2.95 13.66 2.71
CA PRO A 41 3.42 14.92 2.15
C PRO A 41 4.89 14.83 1.73
N GLY A 42 5.19 15.35 0.54
CA GLY A 42 6.52 15.31 -0.03
C GLY A 42 6.85 14.07 -0.84
N GLN A 43 5.97 13.08 -0.85
CA GLN A 43 6.19 11.86 -1.62
C GLN A 43 5.71 12.01 -3.08
N PRO A 44 6.44 11.40 -4.05
CA PRO A 44 6.07 11.50 -5.47
C PRO A 44 4.65 10.98 -5.80
N ALA A 45 4.19 9.93 -5.11
CA ALA A 45 2.86 9.39 -5.34
C ALA A 45 1.76 10.39 -4.96
N LEU A 46 1.93 11.14 -3.87
CA LEU A 46 0.98 12.17 -3.47
C LEU A 46 0.87 13.26 -4.56
N GLN A 47 2.00 13.69 -5.09
CA GLN A 47 2.02 14.65 -6.18
C GLN A 47 1.30 14.12 -7.42
N ALA A 48 1.55 12.87 -7.80
CA ALA A 48 0.88 12.23 -8.93
C ALA A 48 -0.64 12.15 -8.74
N ILE A 49 -1.10 11.83 -7.54
CA ILE A 49 -2.53 11.80 -7.21
C ILE A 49 -3.14 13.19 -7.33
N ALA A 50 -2.48 14.21 -6.80
CA ALA A 50 -2.96 15.59 -6.89
C ALA A 50 -3.00 16.09 -8.34
N GLU A 51 -2.04 15.72 -9.16
CA GLU A 51 -2.04 16.06 -10.59
C GLU A 51 -3.19 15.37 -11.33
N ALA A 52 -3.51 14.13 -10.98
CA ALA A 52 -4.56 13.37 -11.64
C ALA A 52 -5.97 13.79 -11.22
N PHE A 53 -6.18 14.10 -9.94
CA PHE A 53 -7.51 14.38 -9.37
C PHE A 53 -7.74 15.84 -9.01
N GLY A 54 -6.71 16.67 -9.07
CA GLY A 54 -6.79 18.07 -8.66
C GLY A 54 -6.45 18.28 -7.19
N ASN A 55 -6.24 19.55 -6.80
CA ASN A 55 -5.84 19.89 -5.44
C ASN A 55 -6.95 19.68 -4.40
N GLU A 56 -8.17 19.39 -4.82
CA GLU A 56 -9.28 19.08 -3.91
C GLU A 56 -9.05 17.83 -3.08
N VAL A 57 -8.14 16.95 -3.50
CA VAL A 57 -7.76 15.76 -2.75
C VAL A 57 -6.73 16.05 -1.66
N LEU A 58 -6.25 17.27 -1.56
CA LEU A 58 -5.30 17.70 -0.54
C LEU A 58 -6.01 18.51 0.55
N ARG A 59 -5.58 18.28 1.80
CA ARG A 59 -5.99 19.09 2.93
C ARG A 59 -5.20 20.39 2.96
N ALA A 60 -5.59 21.33 3.83
CA ALA A 60 -4.90 22.61 3.98
C ALA A 60 -3.43 22.45 4.37
N ASP A 61 -3.08 21.39 5.09
CA ASP A 61 -1.70 21.08 5.51
C ASP A 61 -0.87 20.35 4.45
N GLY A 62 -1.45 20.10 3.27
CA GLY A 62 -0.78 19.39 2.18
C GLY A 62 -0.90 17.87 2.22
N SER A 63 -1.51 17.31 3.26
CA SER A 63 -1.73 15.87 3.35
C SER A 63 -2.92 15.43 2.49
N LEU A 64 -2.97 14.13 2.17
CA LEU A 64 -4.03 13.55 1.37
C LEU A 64 -5.34 13.48 2.15
N ASP A 65 -6.41 13.98 1.57
CA ASP A 65 -7.77 13.78 2.08
C ASP A 65 -8.30 12.45 1.53
N ARG A 66 -8.15 11.41 2.31
CA ARG A 66 -8.53 10.04 1.92
C ARG A 66 -10.03 9.89 1.71
N GLY A 67 -10.82 10.57 2.52
CA GLY A 67 -12.27 10.57 2.36
C GLY A 67 -12.68 11.15 1.02
N ARG A 68 -12.04 12.23 0.59
CA ARG A 68 -12.30 12.85 -0.70
C ARG A 68 -11.92 11.95 -1.87
N VAL A 69 -10.75 11.30 -1.78
CA VAL A 69 -10.33 10.33 -2.80
C VAL A 69 -11.31 9.17 -2.87
N ALA A 70 -11.74 8.64 -1.73
CA ALA A 70 -12.73 7.56 -1.69
C ALA A 70 -14.04 7.97 -2.37
N GLU A 71 -14.52 9.19 -2.15
CA GLU A 71 -15.70 9.70 -2.81
C GLU A 71 -15.54 9.79 -4.33
N LEU A 72 -14.38 10.25 -4.79
CA LEU A 72 -14.10 10.40 -6.22
C LEU A 72 -14.01 9.06 -6.95
N VAL A 73 -13.47 8.03 -6.30
CA VAL A 73 -13.31 6.70 -6.92
C VAL A 73 -14.52 5.79 -6.71
N PHE A 74 -15.39 6.10 -5.75
CA PHE A 74 -16.58 5.30 -5.49
C PHE A 74 -17.55 5.37 -6.67
N GLY A 75 -17.83 4.22 -7.26
CA GLY A 75 -18.72 4.15 -8.42
C GLY A 75 -18.15 4.69 -9.72
N ASP A 76 -16.89 5.09 -9.74
CA ASP A 76 -16.19 5.56 -10.95
C ASP A 76 -15.00 4.64 -11.23
N ASP A 77 -15.18 3.69 -12.14
CA ASP A 77 -14.16 2.71 -12.48
C ASP A 77 -12.92 3.32 -13.12
N GLU A 78 -13.09 4.39 -13.88
CA GLU A 78 -11.97 5.09 -14.52
C GLU A 78 -11.09 5.79 -13.48
N ALA A 79 -11.72 6.49 -12.53
CA ALA A 79 -11.01 7.16 -11.44
C ALA A 79 -10.27 6.13 -10.56
N ARG A 80 -10.93 5.02 -10.23
CA ARG A 80 -10.30 3.94 -9.47
C ARG A 80 -9.10 3.37 -10.20
N ARG A 81 -9.21 3.14 -11.49
CA ARG A 81 -8.12 2.62 -12.33
C ARG A 81 -6.95 3.60 -12.38
N THR A 82 -7.22 4.89 -12.49
CA THR A 82 -6.20 5.94 -12.44
C THR A 82 -5.42 5.89 -11.12
N LEU A 83 -6.12 5.78 -10.00
CA LEU A 83 -5.50 5.69 -8.68
C LEU A 83 -4.64 4.42 -8.56
N GLU A 84 -5.16 3.28 -9.01
CA GLU A 84 -4.44 2.02 -9.00
C GLU A 84 -3.18 2.08 -9.87
N ASP A 85 -3.25 2.69 -11.04
CA ASP A 85 -2.09 2.84 -11.94
C ASP A 85 -0.99 3.71 -11.33
N ILE A 86 -1.35 4.64 -10.45
CA ILE A 86 -0.37 5.45 -9.71
C ILE A 86 0.27 4.63 -8.58
N LEU A 87 -0.54 3.90 -7.82
CA LEU A 87 -0.10 3.24 -6.59
C LEU A 87 0.51 1.85 -6.81
N HIS A 88 -0.07 1.02 -7.67
CA HIS A 88 0.36 -0.38 -7.82
C HIS A 88 1.83 -0.55 -8.16
N PRO A 89 2.41 0.16 -9.14
CA PRO A 89 3.84 0.00 -9.45
C PRO A 89 4.73 0.40 -8.27
N ARG A 90 4.33 1.43 -7.53
CA ARG A 90 5.08 1.93 -6.39
C ARG A 90 4.99 0.99 -5.18
N ILE A 91 3.80 0.45 -4.94
CA ILE A 91 3.58 -0.54 -3.88
C ILE A 91 4.40 -1.79 -4.18
N ARG A 92 4.35 -2.27 -5.42
CA ARG A 92 5.11 -3.45 -5.85
C ARG A 92 6.61 -3.26 -5.66
N ALA A 93 7.15 -2.12 -6.10
CA ALA A 93 8.57 -1.82 -5.94
C ALA A 93 8.98 -1.80 -4.45
N THR A 94 8.13 -1.24 -3.60
CA THR A 94 8.39 -1.14 -2.17
C THR A 94 8.39 -2.52 -1.50
N TRP A 95 7.37 -3.35 -1.72
CA TRP A 95 7.34 -4.65 -1.05
C TRP A 95 8.38 -5.62 -1.61
N LEU A 96 8.70 -5.56 -2.89
CA LEU A 96 9.82 -6.34 -3.46
C LEU A 96 11.15 -5.93 -2.82
N GLY A 97 11.38 -4.63 -2.66
CA GLY A 97 12.56 -4.13 -1.96
C GLY A 97 12.63 -4.59 -0.52
N ASN A 98 11.51 -4.61 0.18
CA ASN A 98 11.43 -5.11 1.56
C ASN A 98 11.80 -6.59 1.62
N LEU A 99 11.24 -7.41 0.74
CA LEU A 99 11.54 -8.85 0.69
C LEU A 99 13.01 -9.11 0.39
N ASP A 100 13.59 -8.39 -0.56
CA ASP A 100 15.00 -8.55 -0.92
C ASP A 100 15.92 -8.14 0.23
N ARG A 101 15.59 -7.04 0.93
CA ARG A 101 16.34 -6.59 2.11
C ARG A 101 16.28 -7.64 3.22
N TRP A 102 15.11 -8.18 3.51
CA TRP A 102 14.94 -9.20 4.55
C TRP A 102 15.67 -10.50 4.21
N ALA A 103 15.68 -10.89 2.93
CA ALA A 103 16.45 -12.05 2.49
C ALA A 103 17.94 -11.83 2.77
N GLY A 104 18.47 -10.64 2.52
CA GLY A 104 19.86 -10.29 2.82
C GLY A 104 20.17 -10.26 4.31
N GLU A 105 19.17 -9.98 5.16
CA GLU A 105 19.29 -9.98 6.62
C GLU A 105 19.14 -11.38 7.24
N GLY A 106 18.88 -12.41 6.44
CA GLY A 106 18.70 -13.76 6.94
C GLY A 106 17.31 -14.09 7.47
N VAL A 107 16.30 -13.29 7.14
CA VAL A 107 14.92 -13.56 7.52
C VAL A 107 14.41 -14.84 6.85
N ALA A 108 13.81 -15.74 7.61
CA ALA A 108 13.36 -17.04 7.11
C ALA A 108 12.07 -16.96 6.30
N LEU A 109 11.14 -16.05 6.67
CA LEU A 109 9.84 -15.91 6.02
C LEU A 109 9.47 -14.44 5.87
N GLY A 110 9.22 -14.02 4.62
CA GLY A 110 8.67 -12.72 4.30
C GLY A 110 7.24 -12.86 3.78
N VAL A 111 6.33 -12.02 4.27
CA VAL A 111 4.90 -12.06 3.92
C VAL A 111 4.48 -10.73 3.33
N ALA A 112 3.89 -10.77 2.13
CA ALA A 112 3.25 -9.61 1.49
C ALA A 112 1.74 -9.74 1.65
N VAL A 113 1.13 -8.72 2.19
CA VAL A 113 -0.32 -8.70 2.48
C VAL A 113 -1.04 -7.66 1.63
#